data_e9995d2d9c68e857fea86d27a6ce97f6
#
_entry.id   e9995d2d9c68e857fea86d27a6ce97f6
#
_cell.length_a   1.000
_cell.length_b   1.000
_cell.length_c   1.000
_cell.angle_alpha   90.00
_cell.angle_beta   90.00
_cell.angle_gamma   90.00
#
_symmetry.space_group_name_H-M   'P 1'
#
loop_
_entity.id
_entity.type
_entity.pdbx_description
1 polymer ?
#
loop_
_entity_poly.entity_id
_entity_poly.type
_entity_poly.pdbx_seq_one_letter_code
_entity_poly.pdbx_strand_id
1 'polypeptide(L)'
;IIMLVIAITFIGTMGWMGLTAPTSNVIAEVNGDKISMDEFRLSEKNARDYYRNLFQDNYSEDLMRQFNLKKRVLDELIEKRLWLDFARQMDLDVSNEEVRENIVHLPAFQKKGRFDRDTYNRYLAFIRAKPETFEKEQRELLLIQKAKELVRESVMVTGQEIQPELEETGTQPDALEQKRKELIQRKQDRAVFAFTESLKAKANIFKSDFIQEQIAPVPVSLPPPATPQIKTDNPSPAIETQEEQATETGQEQ
;
A
#
# COMPACT_ATOMS: atom_id res chain seq x y z
N ILE A 1 40.08 32.21 35.32
CA ILE A 1 38.60 32.09 35.36
C ILE A 1 37.97 32.51 34.02
N ILE A 2 38.35 33.65 33.42
CA ILE A 2 37.81 34.15 32.16
C ILE A 2 38.08 33.17 30.97
N MET A 3 39.29 32.59 30.89
CA MET A 3 39.65 31.60 29.89
C MET A 3 38.80 30.31 29.98
N LEU A 4 38.41 29.88 31.18
CA LEU A 4 37.62 28.70 31.43
C LEU A 4 36.16 28.91 31.02
N VAL A 5 35.62 30.10 31.22
CA VAL A 5 34.25 30.48 30.79
C VAL A 5 34.15 30.51 29.26
N ILE A 6 35.18 31.07 28.57
CA ILE A 6 35.25 31.09 27.10
C ILE A 6 35.33 29.68 26.53
N ALA A 7 36.11 28.75 27.15
CA ALA A 7 36.22 27.38 26.71
C ALA A 7 34.88 26.62 26.86
N ILE A 8 34.15 26.83 27.96
CA ILE A 8 32.84 26.18 28.18
C ILE A 8 31.79 26.71 27.21
N THR A 9 31.77 28.01 26.93
CA THR A 9 30.83 28.55 25.92
C THR A 9 31.15 28.07 24.50
N PHE A 10 32.43 27.91 24.16
CA PHE A 10 32.85 27.42 22.85
C PHE A 10 32.51 25.93 22.65
N ILE A 11 32.69 25.10 23.70
CA ILE A 11 32.32 23.67 23.67
C ILE A 11 30.79 23.52 23.59
N GLY A 12 30.02 24.35 24.28
CA GLY A 12 28.56 24.34 24.28
C GLY A 12 28.00 24.70 22.89
N THR A 13 28.58 25.69 22.21
CA THR A 13 28.10 26.13 20.89
C THR A 13 28.54 25.19 19.76
N MET A 14 29.75 24.64 19.80
CA MET A 14 30.20 23.64 18.83
C MET A 14 29.52 22.27 18.99
N GLY A 15 29.24 21.85 20.25
CA GLY A 15 28.49 20.61 20.52
C GLY A 15 27.05 20.67 20.01
N TRP A 16 26.40 21.82 20.08
CA TRP A 16 25.04 21.98 19.57
C TRP A 16 24.97 22.02 18.03
N MET A 17 25.91 22.67 17.36
CA MET A 17 25.99 22.70 15.91
C MET A 17 26.34 21.33 15.28
N GLY A 18 27.09 20.47 16.00
CA GLY A 18 27.43 19.13 15.53
C GLY A 18 26.28 18.12 15.63
N LEU A 19 25.28 18.37 16.50
CA LEU A 19 24.12 17.51 16.69
C LEU A 19 22.94 17.83 15.75
N THR A 20 22.99 18.98 15.08
CA THR A 20 21.95 19.43 14.13
C THR A 20 22.46 19.57 12.71
N ALA A 21 23.53 18.82 12.33
CA ALA A 21 23.85 18.69 10.91
C ALA A 21 22.60 18.06 10.26
N PRO A 22 21.93 18.75 9.34
CA PRO A 22 20.81 18.16 8.63
C PRO A 22 21.37 16.94 7.93
N THR A 23 20.95 15.76 8.32
CA THR A 23 21.20 14.55 7.55
C THR A 23 20.44 14.77 6.25
N SER A 24 21.15 15.28 5.24
CA SER A 24 20.60 15.67 3.94
C SER A 24 19.90 14.54 3.18
N ASN A 25 19.82 13.37 3.81
CA ASN A 25 19.20 12.15 3.28
C ASN A 25 17.92 11.74 4.00
N VAL A 26 17.45 12.48 5.00
CA VAL A 26 16.18 12.17 5.71
C VAL A 26 15.03 12.88 5.00
N ILE A 27 14.05 12.11 4.55
CA ILE A 27 12.88 12.63 3.83
C ILE A 27 11.62 12.71 4.68
N ALA A 28 11.54 11.87 5.69
CA ALA A 28 10.45 11.90 6.67
C ALA A 28 10.95 11.37 8.03
N GLU A 29 10.21 11.69 9.08
CA GLU A 29 10.46 11.21 10.44
C GLU A 29 9.13 10.91 11.11
N VAL A 30 9.06 9.80 11.85
CA VAL A 30 7.86 9.34 12.56
C VAL A 30 8.25 9.06 14.01
N ASN A 31 7.79 9.85 14.96
CA ASN A 31 8.11 9.74 16.38
C ASN A 31 9.63 9.64 16.68
N GLY A 32 10.48 10.31 15.86
CA GLY A 32 11.94 10.24 15.98
C GLY A 32 12.60 9.19 15.07
N ASP A 33 11.86 8.22 14.53
CA ASP A 33 12.38 7.24 13.58
C ASP A 33 12.47 7.83 12.18
N LYS A 34 13.67 7.85 11.63
CA LYS A 34 13.97 8.48 10.34
C LYS A 34 13.72 7.55 9.17
N ILE A 35 13.19 8.13 8.10
CA ILE A 35 13.06 7.48 6.78
C ILE A 35 14.04 8.19 5.85
N SER A 36 15.00 7.43 5.31
CA SER A 36 16.01 7.97 4.42
C SER A 36 15.54 7.97 2.97
N MET A 37 16.18 8.83 2.16
CA MET A 37 15.99 8.86 0.71
C MET A 37 16.36 7.52 0.06
N ASP A 38 17.39 6.83 0.57
CA ASP A 38 17.83 5.55 0.00
C ASP A 38 16.82 4.45 0.27
N GLU A 39 16.25 4.41 1.47
CA GLU A 39 15.14 3.50 1.81
C GLU A 39 13.92 3.76 0.92
N PHE A 40 13.55 5.01 0.75
CA PHE A 40 12.43 5.39 -0.12
C PHE A 40 12.65 4.98 -1.57
N ARG A 41 13.84 5.27 -2.14
CA ARG A 41 14.17 4.89 -3.52
C ARG A 41 14.17 3.39 -3.73
N LEU A 42 14.68 2.63 -2.75
CA LEU A 42 14.66 1.18 -2.82
C LEU A 42 13.22 0.66 -2.79
N SER A 43 12.39 1.17 -1.90
CA SER A 43 10.98 0.79 -1.80
C SER A 43 10.19 1.21 -3.06
N GLU A 44 10.43 2.40 -3.59
CA GLU A 44 9.83 2.86 -4.84
C GLU A 44 10.22 1.95 -6.01
N LYS A 45 11.50 1.57 -6.12
CA LYS A 45 11.97 0.65 -7.14
C LYS A 45 11.28 -0.71 -7.02
N ASN A 46 11.23 -1.28 -5.82
CA ASN A 46 10.60 -2.58 -5.58
C ASN A 46 9.10 -2.55 -5.91
N ALA A 47 8.40 -1.50 -5.51
CA ALA A 47 6.99 -1.30 -5.85
C ALA A 47 6.79 -1.17 -7.37
N ARG A 48 7.65 -0.42 -8.05
CA ARG A 48 7.63 -0.25 -9.50
C ARG A 48 7.87 -1.58 -10.24
N ASP A 49 8.84 -2.37 -9.79
CA ASP A 49 9.14 -3.69 -10.36
C ASP A 49 7.97 -4.66 -10.12
N TYR A 50 7.32 -4.61 -8.96
CA TYR A 50 6.11 -5.37 -8.67
C TYR A 50 4.97 -5.01 -9.63
N TYR A 51 4.66 -3.73 -9.80
CA TYR A 51 3.59 -3.30 -10.71
C TYR A 51 3.92 -3.58 -12.18
N ARG A 52 5.20 -3.51 -12.58
CA ARG A 52 5.63 -3.91 -13.92
C ARG A 52 5.35 -5.40 -14.18
N ASN A 53 5.64 -6.25 -13.22
CA ASN A 53 5.35 -7.69 -13.34
C ASN A 53 3.84 -7.98 -13.32
N LEU A 54 3.06 -7.21 -12.55
CA LEU A 54 1.61 -7.38 -12.44
C LEU A 54 0.88 -6.93 -13.72
N PHE A 55 1.23 -5.76 -14.25
CA PHE A 55 0.55 -5.18 -15.41
C PHE A 55 1.16 -5.57 -16.76
N GLN A 56 2.38 -6.11 -16.76
CA GLN A 56 3.10 -6.55 -17.98
C GLN A 56 3.00 -5.52 -19.11
N ASP A 57 2.34 -5.86 -20.21
CA ASP A 57 2.20 -5.00 -21.40
C ASP A 57 1.35 -3.74 -21.15
N ASN A 58 0.52 -3.75 -20.09
CA ASN A 58 -0.29 -2.59 -19.69
C ASN A 58 0.43 -1.64 -18.71
N TYR A 59 1.68 -1.94 -18.37
CA TYR A 59 2.47 -1.05 -17.51
C TYR A 59 2.86 0.22 -18.25
N SER A 60 2.65 1.37 -17.60
CA SER A 60 3.17 2.66 -18.06
C SER A 60 3.58 3.55 -16.89
N GLU A 61 4.53 4.45 -17.10
CA GLU A 61 4.93 5.42 -16.08
C GLU A 61 3.78 6.40 -15.76
N ASP A 62 2.92 6.71 -16.74
CA ASP A 62 1.75 7.55 -16.53
C ASP A 62 0.72 6.86 -15.63
N LEU A 63 0.55 5.56 -15.76
CA LEU A 63 -0.28 4.76 -14.87
C LEU A 63 0.26 4.82 -13.42
N MET A 64 1.57 4.72 -13.23
CA MET A 64 2.20 4.84 -11.92
C MET A 64 2.05 6.23 -11.31
N ARG A 65 2.07 7.28 -12.14
CA ARG A 65 1.78 8.65 -11.69
C ARG A 65 0.31 8.81 -11.29
N GLN A 66 -0.64 8.27 -12.05
CA GLN A 66 -2.07 8.28 -11.71
C GLN A 66 -2.34 7.57 -10.40
N PHE A 67 -1.66 6.45 -10.12
CA PHE A 67 -1.73 5.74 -8.85
C PHE A 67 -1.00 6.45 -7.71
N ASN A 68 -0.31 7.54 -7.96
CA ASN A 68 0.47 8.26 -6.97
C ASN A 68 1.47 7.35 -6.24
N LEU A 69 2.19 6.50 -7.02
CA LEU A 69 3.05 5.44 -6.49
C LEU A 69 4.02 5.96 -5.42
N LYS A 70 4.65 7.10 -5.66
CA LYS A 70 5.58 7.71 -4.70
C LYS A 70 4.93 8.02 -3.35
N LYS A 71 3.71 8.59 -3.39
CA LYS A 71 2.95 8.87 -2.17
C LYS A 71 2.61 7.59 -1.42
N ARG A 72 2.15 6.56 -2.13
CA ARG A 72 1.82 5.28 -1.52
C ARG A 72 3.03 4.64 -0.86
N VAL A 73 4.17 4.63 -1.53
CA VAL A 73 5.43 4.11 -0.97
C VAL A 73 5.83 4.87 0.30
N LEU A 74 5.73 6.20 0.30
CA LEU A 74 6.02 6.97 1.51
C LEU A 74 5.02 6.67 2.64
N ASP A 75 3.74 6.60 2.32
CA ASP A 75 2.70 6.29 3.30
C ASP A 75 2.89 4.87 3.89
N GLU A 76 3.30 3.88 3.09
CA GLU A 76 3.66 2.53 3.54
C GLU A 76 4.89 2.53 4.47
N LEU A 77 5.92 3.31 4.16
CA LEU A 77 7.09 3.45 5.03
C LEU A 77 6.73 4.13 6.36
N ILE A 78 5.89 5.16 6.34
CA ILE A 78 5.36 5.80 7.54
C ILE A 78 4.55 4.80 8.36
N GLU A 79 3.63 4.07 7.73
CA GLU A 79 2.82 3.06 8.41
C GLU A 79 3.69 1.96 9.03
N LYS A 80 4.72 1.50 8.34
CA LYS A 80 5.70 0.56 8.87
C LYS A 80 6.33 1.09 10.17
N ARG A 81 6.76 2.37 10.22
CA ARG A 81 7.33 2.98 11.43
C ARG A 81 6.31 3.06 12.56
N LEU A 82 5.07 3.41 12.26
CA LEU A 82 4.00 3.50 13.27
C LEU A 82 3.73 2.14 13.92
N TRP A 83 3.64 1.07 13.13
CA TRP A 83 3.40 -0.27 13.65
C TRP A 83 4.60 -0.82 14.43
N LEU A 84 5.83 -0.53 14.00
CA LEU A 84 7.03 -0.89 14.76
C LEU A 84 7.12 -0.13 16.07
N ASP A 85 6.74 1.15 16.09
CA ASP A 85 6.68 1.95 17.31
C ASP A 85 5.62 1.42 18.28
N PHE A 86 4.43 1.07 17.78
CA PHE A 86 3.40 0.42 18.58
C PHE A 86 3.85 -0.94 19.11
N ALA A 87 4.51 -1.77 18.29
CA ALA A 87 5.06 -3.05 18.75
C ALA A 87 6.05 -2.88 19.90
N ARG A 88 6.94 -1.88 19.82
CA ARG A 88 7.87 -1.52 20.91
C ARG A 88 7.14 -1.06 22.18
N GLN A 89 6.09 -0.22 22.05
CA GLN A 89 5.31 0.23 23.18
C GLN A 89 4.56 -0.91 23.89
N MET A 90 4.20 -1.95 23.14
CA MET A 90 3.55 -3.15 23.66
C MET A 90 4.53 -4.24 24.10
N ASP A 91 5.85 -3.96 24.08
CA ASP A 91 6.92 -4.89 24.43
C ASP A 91 6.86 -6.22 23.65
N LEU A 92 6.43 -6.12 22.37
CA LEU A 92 6.39 -7.28 21.47
C LEU A 92 7.81 -7.60 20.98
N ASP A 93 8.14 -8.88 20.96
CA ASP A 93 9.41 -9.38 20.43
C ASP A 93 9.21 -10.54 19.45
N VAL A 94 10.22 -10.77 18.62
CA VAL A 94 10.32 -11.90 17.68
C VAL A 94 11.67 -12.54 17.86
N SER A 95 11.68 -13.79 18.27
CA SER A 95 12.89 -14.58 18.47
C SER A 95 13.60 -14.92 17.15
N ASN A 96 14.89 -15.27 17.23
CA ASN A 96 15.64 -15.74 16.06
C ASN A 96 15.03 -17.02 15.46
N GLU A 97 14.44 -17.86 16.30
CA GLU A 97 13.79 -19.11 15.87
C GLU A 97 12.53 -18.80 15.03
N GLU A 98 11.68 -17.87 15.48
CA GLU A 98 10.50 -17.45 14.70
C GLU A 98 10.89 -16.87 13.34
N VAL A 99 11.96 -16.06 13.29
CA VAL A 99 12.47 -15.53 12.01
C VAL A 99 12.92 -16.67 11.11
N ARG A 100 13.67 -17.62 11.64
CA ARG A 100 14.16 -18.77 10.89
C ARG A 100 13.01 -19.64 10.39
N GLU A 101 12.04 -19.94 11.24
CA GLU A 101 10.85 -20.71 10.85
C GLU A 101 10.06 -20.01 9.77
N ASN A 102 9.84 -18.70 9.91
CA ASN A 102 9.18 -17.92 8.87
C ASN A 102 9.89 -18.04 7.53
N ILE A 103 11.22 -17.84 7.49
CA ILE A 103 12.02 -17.91 6.26
C ILE A 103 11.95 -19.31 5.64
N VAL A 104 12.06 -20.35 6.44
CA VAL A 104 12.04 -21.76 5.97
C VAL A 104 10.69 -22.12 5.36
N HIS A 105 9.59 -21.53 5.85
CA HIS A 105 8.24 -21.79 5.36
C HIS A 105 7.81 -20.88 4.21
N LEU A 106 8.61 -19.87 3.81
CA LEU A 106 8.29 -19.05 2.64
C LEU A 106 8.26 -19.91 1.36
N PRO A 107 7.12 -19.95 0.63
CA PRO A 107 7.01 -20.76 -0.59
C PRO A 107 8.09 -20.46 -1.64
N ALA A 108 8.55 -19.20 -1.69
CA ALA A 108 9.61 -18.75 -2.59
C ALA A 108 10.95 -19.47 -2.37
N PHE A 109 11.19 -20.01 -1.18
CA PHE A 109 12.43 -20.72 -0.81
C PHE A 109 12.23 -22.22 -0.68
N GLN A 110 11.07 -22.73 -1.10
CA GLN A 110 10.78 -24.16 -1.04
C GLN A 110 10.94 -24.82 -2.41
N LYS A 111 11.50 -26.03 -2.38
CA LYS A 111 11.55 -26.93 -3.52
C LYS A 111 11.00 -28.29 -3.10
N LYS A 112 9.97 -28.77 -3.77
CA LYS A 112 9.28 -30.01 -3.39
C LYS A 112 8.79 -30.01 -1.92
N GLY A 113 8.31 -28.89 -1.43
CA GLY A 113 7.79 -28.76 -0.06
C GLY A 113 8.85 -28.68 1.05
N ARG A 114 10.13 -28.49 0.70
CA ARG A 114 11.24 -28.36 1.66
C ARG A 114 12.05 -27.12 1.35
N PHE A 115 12.61 -26.50 2.39
CA PHE A 115 13.52 -25.37 2.24
C PHE A 115 14.73 -25.73 1.38
N ASP A 116 14.99 -24.92 0.37
CA ASP A 116 16.12 -25.03 -0.55
C ASP A 116 17.09 -23.88 -0.36
N ARG A 117 18.22 -24.17 0.28
CA ARG A 117 19.25 -23.17 0.61
C ARG A 117 19.84 -22.50 -0.63
N ASP A 118 19.94 -23.21 -1.74
CA ASP A 118 20.49 -22.64 -2.97
C ASP A 118 19.53 -21.62 -3.57
N THR A 119 18.22 -21.87 -3.50
CA THR A 119 17.19 -20.90 -3.92
C THR A 119 17.22 -19.66 -3.04
N TYR A 120 17.34 -19.84 -1.71
CA TYR A 120 17.50 -18.72 -0.78
C TYR A 120 18.75 -17.89 -1.08
N ASN A 121 19.92 -18.52 -1.24
CA ASN A 121 21.16 -17.81 -1.54
C ASN A 121 21.11 -17.07 -2.89
N ARG A 122 20.53 -17.67 -3.92
CA ARG A 122 20.32 -17.02 -5.23
C ARG A 122 19.41 -15.80 -5.12
N TYR A 123 18.36 -15.91 -4.31
CA TYR A 123 17.46 -14.78 -4.07
C TYR A 123 18.19 -13.62 -3.38
N LEU A 124 18.95 -13.89 -2.32
CA LEU A 124 19.75 -12.86 -1.64
C LEU A 124 20.78 -12.21 -2.56
N ALA A 125 21.44 -13.00 -3.41
CA ALA A 125 22.37 -12.48 -4.41
C ALA A 125 21.65 -11.60 -5.44
N PHE A 126 20.46 -11.99 -5.88
CA PHE A 126 19.64 -11.23 -6.82
C PHE A 126 19.21 -9.86 -6.26
N ILE A 127 18.73 -9.84 -5.01
CA ILE A 127 18.36 -8.58 -4.35
C ILE A 127 19.56 -7.82 -3.76
N ARG A 128 20.76 -8.40 -3.86
CA ARG A 128 22.02 -7.87 -3.31
C ARG A 128 21.95 -7.58 -1.80
N ALA A 129 21.22 -8.40 -1.07
CA ALA A 129 21.08 -8.31 0.37
C ALA A 129 22.00 -9.31 1.08
N LYS A 130 22.48 -8.93 2.27
CA LYS A 130 23.13 -9.87 3.19
C LYS A 130 22.06 -10.63 3.98
N PRO A 131 22.34 -11.89 4.42
CA PRO A 131 21.42 -12.65 5.26
C PRO A 131 20.92 -11.86 6.47
N GLU A 132 21.82 -11.18 7.18
CA GLU A 132 21.49 -10.44 8.41
C GLU A 132 20.52 -9.28 8.13
N THR A 133 20.67 -8.60 6.98
CA THR A 133 19.77 -7.52 6.56
C THR A 133 18.40 -8.08 6.24
N PHE A 134 18.33 -9.18 5.50
CA PHE A 134 17.09 -9.84 5.15
C PHE A 134 16.36 -10.39 6.39
N GLU A 135 17.08 -11.04 7.29
CA GLU A 135 16.54 -11.56 8.56
C GLU A 135 16.00 -10.41 9.44
N LYS A 136 16.69 -9.27 9.47
CA LYS A 136 16.20 -8.08 10.16
C LYS A 136 14.87 -7.59 9.55
N GLU A 137 14.78 -7.51 8.23
CA GLU A 137 13.54 -7.12 7.55
C GLU A 137 12.42 -8.12 7.84
N GLN A 138 12.68 -9.42 7.83
CA GLN A 138 11.70 -10.44 8.19
C GLN A 138 11.24 -10.31 9.65
N ARG A 139 12.14 -9.98 10.57
CA ARG A 139 11.81 -9.71 11.97
C ARG A 139 10.87 -8.52 12.11
N GLU A 140 11.13 -7.42 11.41
CA GLU A 140 10.27 -6.24 11.40
C GLU A 140 8.87 -6.56 10.86
N LEU A 141 8.78 -7.36 9.79
CA LEU A 141 7.50 -7.82 9.23
C LEU A 141 6.72 -8.68 10.23
N LEU A 142 7.39 -9.61 10.91
CA LEU A 142 6.77 -10.45 11.94
C LEU A 142 6.31 -9.64 13.15
N LEU A 143 7.08 -8.63 13.59
CA LEU A 143 6.67 -7.71 14.65
C LEU A 143 5.40 -6.94 14.27
N ILE A 144 5.34 -6.43 13.05
CA ILE A 144 4.15 -5.73 12.54
C ILE A 144 2.96 -6.69 12.48
N GLN A 145 3.18 -7.92 12.03
CA GLN A 145 2.13 -8.93 11.98
C GLN A 145 1.59 -9.25 13.38
N LYS A 146 2.47 -9.48 14.37
CA LYS A 146 2.07 -9.70 15.79
C LYS A 146 1.29 -8.49 16.32
N ALA A 147 1.75 -7.27 16.05
CA ALA A 147 1.06 -6.07 16.48
C ALA A 147 -0.33 -5.92 15.86
N LYS A 148 -0.48 -6.22 14.56
CA LYS A 148 -1.77 -6.22 13.88
C LYS A 148 -2.68 -7.33 14.41
N GLU A 149 -2.13 -8.51 14.71
CA GLU A 149 -2.89 -9.63 15.27
C GLU A 149 -3.43 -9.30 16.66
N LEU A 150 -2.66 -8.66 17.51
CA LEU A 150 -3.12 -8.17 18.81
C LEU A 150 -4.37 -7.28 18.68
N VAL A 151 -4.40 -6.41 17.68
CA VAL A 151 -5.57 -5.56 17.38
C VAL A 151 -6.75 -6.41 16.87
N ARG A 152 -6.50 -7.40 16.00
CA ARG A 152 -7.53 -8.30 15.49
C ARG A 152 -8.17 -9.14 16.60
N GLU A 153 -7.35 -9.69 17.49
CA GLU A 153 -7.82 -10.50 18.63
C GLU A 153 -8.66 -9.70 19.62
N SER A 154 -8.49 -8.37 19.67
CA SER A 154 -9.35 -7.52 20.50
C SER A 154 -10.80 -7.38 19.98
N VAL A 155 -11.06 -7.81 18.74
CA VAL A 155 -12.36 -7.68 18.09
C VAL A 155 -13.29 -8.80 18.53
N MET A 156 -14.42 -8.43 19.12
CA MET A 156 -15.50 -9.37 19.45
C MET A 156 -16.67 -9.20 18.47
N VAL A 157 -17.31 -10.31 18.11
CA VAL A 157 -18.55 -10.34 17.35
C VAL A 157 -19.64 -10.92 18.23
N THR A 158 -20.69 -10.15 18.47
CA THR A 158 -21.83 -10.57 19.30
C THR A 158 -22.86 -11.34 18.49
N GLY A 159 -23.67 -12.16 19.18
CA GLY A 159 -24.77 -12.90 18.54
C GLY A 159 -25.78 -11.99 17.82
N GLN A 160 -26.01 -10.78 18.35
CA GLN A 160 -26.92 -9.81 17.74
C GLN A 160 -26.43 -9.26 16.40
N GLU A 161 -25.11 -9.18 16.21
CA GLU A 161 -24.52 -8.71 14.96
C GLU A 161 -24.54 -9.78 13.85
N ILE A 162 -24.69 -11.04 14.23
CA ILE A 162 -24.79 -12.15 13.28
C ILE A 162 -26.25 -12.36 12.85
N GLN A 163 -27.22 -11.96 13.66
CA GLN A 163 -28.62 -12.22 13.45
C GLN A 163 -29.19 -11.74 12.09
N PRO A 164 -28.88 -10.54 11.60
CA PRO A 164 -29.34 -10.10 10.29
C PRO A 164 -28.80 -10.95 9.13
N GLU A 165 -27.56 -11.43 9.24
CA GLU A 165 -26.94 -12.29 8.24
C GLU A 165 -27.47 -13.74 8.27
N LEU A 166 -28.05 -14.16 9.43
CA LEU A 166 -28.78 -15.42 9.59
C LEU A 166 -30.10 -15.42 8.83
N GLU A 167 -30.82 -14.32 8.84
CA GLU A 167 -32.12 -14.19 8.20
C GLU A 167 -32.00 -14.24 6.67
N GLU A 168 -30.88 -13.77 6.11
CA GLU A 168 -30.62 -13.79 4.66
C GLU A 168 -30.18 -15.17 4.14
N THR A 169 -29.51 -15.98 4.95
CA THR A 169 -28.79 -17.18 4.46
C THR A 169 -29.60 -18.48 4.63
N GLY A 170 -30.72 -18.45 5.35
CA GLY A 170 -31.47 -19.67 5.68
C GLY A 170 -30.72 -20.58 6.67
N THR A 171 -31.34 -21.67 7.09
CA THR A 171 -30.93 -22.50 8.23
C THR A 171 -29.81 -23.51 7.91
N GLN A 172 -28.91 -23.25 6.93
CA GLN A 172 -27.81 -24.18 6.66
C GLN A 172 -26.62 -23.89 7.59
N PRO A 173 -26.20 -24.81 8.46
CA PRO A 173 -25.15 -24.57 9.48
C PRO A 173 -23.80 -24.16 8.87
N ASP A 174 -23.41 -24.74 7.75
CA ASP A 174 -22.12 -24.47 7.09
C ASP A 174 -22.06 -23.04 6.48
N ALA A 175 -23.15 -22.60 5.87
CA ALA A 175 -23.25 -21.25 5.32
C ALA A 175 -23.21 -20.19 6.42
N LEU A 176 -23.80 -20.49 7.57
CA LEU A 176 -23.76 -19.63 8.74
C LEU A 176 -22.34 -19.46 9.30
N GLU A 177 -21.63 -20.56 9.45
CA GLU A 177 -20.24 -20.54 9.96
C GLU A 177 -19.34 -19.76 9.02
N GLN A 178 -19.53 -19.89 7.72
CA GLN A 178 -18.81 -19.11 6.73
C GLN A 178 -19.11 -17.60 6.83
N LYS A 179 -20.39 -17.23 6.93
CA LYS A 179 -20.81 -15.83 7.11
C LYS A 179 -20.26 -15.22 8.40
N ARG A 180 -20.26 -16.01 9.48
CA ARG A 180 -19.66 -15.59 10.74
C ARG A 180 -18.16 -15.29 10.59
N LYS A 181 -17.42 -16.17 9.93
CA LYS A 181 -15.99 -15.95 9.65
C LYS A 181 -15.75 -14.70 8.80
N GLU A 182 -16.53 -14.50 7.76
CA GLU A 182 -16.47 -13.30 6.90
C GLU A 182 -16.75 -12.02 7.71
N LEU A 183 -17.76 -12.04 8.60
CA LEU A 183 -18.08 -10.90 9.45
C LEU A 183 -16.95 -10.59 10.43
N ILE A 184 -16.40 -11.62 11.08
CA ILE A 184 -15.26 -11.47 11.99
C ILE A 184 -14.09 -10.85 11.23
N GLN A 185 -13.71 -11.40 10.09
CA GLN A 185 -12.58 -10.90 9.30
C GLN A 185 -12.79 -9.45 8.87
N ARG A 186 -13.98 -9.12 8.38
CA ARG A 186 -14.36 -7.75 7.98
C ARG A 186 -14.25 -6.75 9.14
N LYS A 187 -14.67 -7.16 10.35
CA LYS A 187 -14.54 -6.34 11.56
C LYS A 187 -13.08 -6.19 11.99
N GLN A 188 -12.31 -7.26 11.94
CA GLN A 188 -10.88 -7.25 12.24
C GLN A 188 -10.11 -6.32 11.30
N ASP A 189 -10.39 -6.38 10.00
CA ASP A 189 -9.73 -5.50 9.02
C ASP A 189 -10.11 -4.03 9.23
N ARG A 190 -11.39 -3.75 9.56
CA ARG A 190 -11.82 -2.40 9.95
C ARG A 190 -11.15 -1.91 11.23
N ALA A 191 -10.98 -2.78 12.23
CA ALA A 191 -10.30 -2.44 13.47
C ALA A 191 -8.83 -2.10 13.23
N VAL A 192 -8.12 -2.90 12.44
CA VAL A 192 -6.73 -2.64 12.06
C VAL A 192 -6.63 -1.31 11.29
N PHE A 193 -7.53 -1.06 10.34
CA PHE A 193 -7.57 0.20 9.60
C PHE A 193 -7.81 1.40 10.54
N ALA A 194 -8.85 1.34 11.35
CA ALA A 194 -9.18 2.42 12.29
C ALA A 194 -8.04 2.65 13.30
N PHE A 195 -7.41 1.59 13.76
CA PHE A 195 -6.26 1.68 14.66
C PHE A 195 -5.05 2.33 13.96
N THR A 196 -4.78 1.96 12.71
CA THR A 196 -3.72 2.59 11.90
C THR A 196 -3.95 4.09 11.74
N GLU A 197 -5.18 4.51 11.45
CA GLU A 197 -5.52 5.94 11.36
C GLU A 197 -5.37 6.65 12.73
N SER A 198 -5.69 5.96 13.82
CA SER A 198 -5.47 6.46 15.18
C SER A 198 -3.96 6.64 15.49
N LEU A 199 -3.12 5.69 15.06
CA LEU A 199 -1.66 5.81 15.17
C LEU A 199 -1.14 7.02 14.38
N LYS A 200 -1.59 7.19 13.14
CA LYS A 200 -1.24 8.37 12.31
C LYS A 200 -1.65 9.68 12.95
N ALA A 201 -2.85 9.74 13.52
CA ALA A 201 -3.37 10.95 14.14
C ALA A 201 -2.62 11.35 15.43
N LYS A 202 -2.05 10.39 16.16
CA LYS A 202 -1.32 10.62 17.40
C LYS A 202 0.18 10.83 17.19
N ALA A 203 0.72 10.39 16.07
CA ALA A 203 2.14 10.44 15.80
C ALA A 203 2.63 11.83 15.41
N ASN A 204 3.87 12.13 15.80
CA ASN A 204 4.58 13.28 15.25
C ASN A 204 5.23 12.86 13.93
N ILE A 205 4.64 13.28 12.80
CA ILE A 205 5.09 12.95 11.46
C ILE A 205 5.63 14.21 10.78
N PHE A 206 6.94 14.22 10.53
CA PHE A 206 7.59 15.24 9.71
C PHE A 206 7.84 14.71 8.30
N LYS A 207 7.62 15.54 7.29
CA LYS A 207 7.96 15.29 5.88
C LYS A 207 8.74 16.47 5.35
N SER A 208 9.89 16.23 4.75
CA SER A 208 10.70 17.31 4.15
C SER A 208 9.98 17.94 2.96
N ASP A 209 10.26 19.21 2.67
CA ASP A 209 9.65 19.93 1.55
C ASP A 209 9.96 19.22 0.21
N PHE A 210 11.18 18.69 0.07
CA PHE A 210 11.56 17.91 -1.10
C PHE A 210 10.62 16.74 -1.37
N ILE A 211 10.28 15.93 -0.34
CA ILE A 211 9.40 14.77 -0.56
C ILE A 211 7.95 15.21 -0.77
N GLN A 212 7.52 16.29 -0.13
CA GLN A 212 6.16 16.84 -0.33
C GLN A 212 5.95 17.25 -1.79
N GLU A 213 6.94 17.88 -2.42
CA GLU A 213 6.90 18.22 -3.83
C GLU A 213 6.85 16.98 -4.73
N GLN A 214 7.63 15.93 -4.40
CA GLN A 214 7.66 14.68 -5.17
C GLN A 214 6.37 13.86 -5.11
N ILE A 215 5.59 13.97 -4.04
CA ILE A 215 4.33 13.25 -3.83
C ILE A 215 3.09 14.11 -4.09
N ALA A 216 3.28 15.37 -4.45
CA ALA A 216 2.16 16.26 -4.82
C ALA A 216 1.33 15.61 -5.94
N PRO A 217 0.00 15.66 -5.85
CA PRO A 217 -0.84 15.14 -6.91
C PRO A 217 -0.53 15.88 -8.22
N VAL A 218 -0.21 15.11 -9.26
CA VAL A 218 -0.07 15.67 -10.60
C VAL A 218 -1.45 16.21 -10.99
N PRO A 219 -1.60 17.49 -11.35
CA PRO A 219 -2.86 18.00 -11.86
C PRO A 219 -3.20 17.19 -13.12
N VAL A 220 -4.23 16.36 -13.01
CA VAL A 220 -4.78 15.65 -14.17
C VAL A 220 -5.44 16.71 -15.02
N SER A 221 -4.74 17.22 -16.02
CA SER A 221 -5.37 17.95 -17.12
C SER A 221 -6.19 16.93 -17.91
N LEU A 222 -7.45 16.76 -17.51
CA LEU A 222 -8.40 16.07 -18.38
C LEU A 222 -8.34 16.80 -19.73
N PRO A 223 -8.10 16.12 -20.85
CA PRO A 223 -8.31 16.72 -22.13
C PRO A 223 -9.74 17.23 -22.16
N PRO A 224 -10.00 18.43 -22.70
CA PRO A 224 -11.38 18.94 -22.79
C PRO A 224 -12.23 17.85 -23.43
N PRO A 225 -13.48 17.63 -22.94
CA PRO A 225 -14.34 16.62 -23.52
C PRO A 225 -14.40 16.89 -25.03
N ALA A 226 -14.00 15.89 -25.82
CA ALA A 226 -14.10 15.99 -27.26
C ALA A 226 -15.56 16.36 -27.58
N THR A 227 -15.78 17.58 -28.00
CA THR A 227 -17.07 18.02 -28.50
C THR A 227 -17.40 17.10 -29.66
N PRO A 228 -18.47 16.31 -29.62
CA PRO A 228 -18.84 15.50 -30.77
C PRO A 228 -19.05 16.45 -31.95
N GLN A 229 -18.15 16.43 -32.91
CA GLN A 229 -18.37 17.06 -34.18
C GLN A 229 -19.50 16.28 -34.86
N ILE A 230 -20.70 16.82 -34.75
CA ILE A 230 -21.83 16.39 -35.57
C ILE A 230 -21.44 16.78 -36.99
N LYS A 231 -20.94 15.83 -37.76
CA LYS A 231 -20.86 15.95 -39.22
C LYS A 231 -22.29 16.04 -39.74
N THR A 232 -22.74 17.24 -39.99
CA THR A 232 -23.93 17.50 -40.80
C THR A 232 -23.56 17.35 -42.28
N ASP A 233 -23.25 16.15 -42.69
CA ASP A 233 -23.25 15.78 -44.09
C ASP A 233 -24.38 14.76 -44.30
N ASN A 234 -25.59 15.30 -44.43
CA ASN A 234 -26.69 14.55 -45.02
C ASN A 234 -27.39 15.48 -46.02
N PRO A 235 -27.15 15.36 -47.33
CA PRO A 235 -28.01 15.99 -48.31
C PRO A 235 -29.39 15.32 -48.28
N SER A 236 -30.40 16.11 -48.02
CA SER A 236 -31.83 15.79 -48.11
C SER A 236 -32.11 15.03 -49.42
N PRO A 237 -32.71 13.85 -49.39
CA PRO A 237 -33.31 13.34 -50.62
C PRO A 237 -34.60 14.09 -50.92
N ALA A 238 -34.65 14.64 -52.14
CA ALA A 238 -35.83 15.28 -52.73
C ALA A 238 -37.02 14.28 -52.75
N ILE A 239 -38.15 14.78 -52.34
CA ILE A 239 -39.44 14.10 -52.45
C ILE A 239 -39.84 14.19 -53.91
N GLU A 240 -39.71 13.12 -54.68
CA GLU A 240 -40.41 12.93 -55.95
C GLU A 240 -41.77 12.30 -55.64
N THR A 241 -42.78 13.14 -55.84
CA THR A 241 -44.18 12.73 -55.94
C THR A 241 -44.37 11.99 -57.26
N GLN A 242 -44.74 10.73 -57.25
CA GLN A 242 -45.38 10.10 -58.37
C GLN A 242 -46.70 9.47 -57.95
N GLU A 243 -47.71 10.05 -58.57
CA GLU A 243 -49.13 9.62 -58.58
C GLU A 243 -49.27 8.23 -59.16
N GLU A 244 -50.18 7.51 -58.53
CA GLU A 244 -51.27 6.77 -59.10
C GLU A 244 -51.04 5.92 -60.36
N GLN A 245 -51.22 4.60 -60.19
CA GLN A 245 -52.19 3.90 -61.04
C GLN A 245 -52.52 2.49 -60.46
N ALA A 246 -53.83 2.36 -60.23
CA ALA A 246 -54.50 1.12 -59.94
C ALA A 246 -54.57 0.21 -61.19
N THR A 247 -54.47 -1.10 -60.97
CA THR A 247 -55.23 -2.18 -61.66
C THR A 247 -54.90 -3.47 -60.93
N GLU A 248 -55.73 -4.08 -60.21
CA GLU A 248 -56.79 -5.04 -60.49
C GLU A 248 -56.32 -6.32 -61.21
N THR A 249 -56.79 -7.42 -60.70
CA THR A 249 -56.87 -8.80 -61.26
C THR A 249 -55.75 -9.71 -60.72
N GLY A 250 -56.01 -10.79 -60.01
CA GLY A 250 -57.06 -11.78 -60.06
C GLY A 250 -56.41 -13.12 -59.81
N GLN A 251 -57.02 -13.92 -58.99
CA GLN A 251 -57.20 -15.36 -58.96
C GLN A 251 -56.03 -16.39 -59.06
N GLU A 252 -56.12 -17.31 -58.10
CA GLU A 252 -56.07 -18.77 -58.19
C GLU A 252 -54.70 -19.43 -58.46
N GLN A 253 -54.19 -20.20 -57.57
CA GLN A 253 -54.47 -21.59 -57.18
C GLN A 253 -53.58 -21.97 -55.95
#